data_844a46e46434ba61a3089bfa7359e737
#
_entry.id   844a46e46434ba61a3089bfa7359e737
#
_cell.length_a   1.000
_cell.length_b   1.000
_cell.length_c   1.000
_cell.angle_alpha   90.00
_cell.angle_beta   90.00
_cell.angle_gamma   90.00
#
_symmetry.space_group_name_H-M   'P 1'
#
loop_
_entity.id
_entity.type
_entity.pdbx_description
1 polymer ?
#
loop_
_entity_poly.entity_id
_entity_poly.type
_entity_poly.pdbx_seq_one_letter_code
_entity_poly.pdbx_strand_id
1 'polypeptide(L)'
;MRIDLQKVAEKLLLVLFLSSSLFFVLEIALRAYSYELAGMIIFTAMFCAGMVALAFVSAKLEKTVSIPVAALLIFFLYAASVSMFFNSIVLSLFLLSFPFAWLRFVEKKTFNESLQLLMATRKGFLWNALLGFCLTLFLFYPIMFLEVVILKLVGITDVSNVSEIIRKAPLWLAVFSFTVAPVAEEFFFRGFLLPRIGIVASAVLFGLAHYAYSSVAEFLGAFTIGLLLGILLLRTRNIVSVIVAHITFNLISILIIYLGSWFG
;
A
#
# COMPACT_ATOMS: atom_id res chain seq x y z
N MET A 1 -4.27 36.79 -1.94
CA MET A 1 -4.16 35.61 -2.83
C MET A 1 -4.56 34.39 -2.03
N ARG A 2 -5.76 33.83 -2.21
CA ARG A 2 -6.17 32.61 -1.52
C ARG A 2 -5.41 31.44 -2.15
N ILE A 3 -4.65 30.72 -1.33
CA ILE A 3 -3.96 29.51 -1.76
C ILE A 3 -5.04 28.45 -2.02
N ASP A 4 -5.10 27.95 -3.25
CA ASP A 4 -5.98 26.84 -3.62
C ASP A 4 -5.36 25.53 -3.13
N LEU A 5 -5.76 25.13 -1.92
CA LEU A 5 -5.25 23.91 -1.26
C LEU A 5 -5.48 22.65 -2.11
N GLN A 6 -6.51 22.63 -2.93
CA GLN A 6 -6.81 21.51 -3.82
C GLN A 6 -5.75 21.37 -4.92
N LYS A 7 -5.36 22.49 -5.56
CA LYS A 7 -4.27 22.50 -6.55
C LYS A 7 -2.92 22.15 -5.94
N VAL A 8 -2.68 22.56 -4.68
CA VAL A 8 -1.45 22.19 -3.95
C VAL A 8 -1.41 20.69 -3.69
N ALA A 9 -2.52 20.08 -3.21
CA ALA A 9 -2.61 18.65 -2.97
C ALA A 9 -2.44 17.84 -4.27
N GLU A 10 -3.06 18.25 -5.36
CA GLU A 10 -2.93 17.59 -6.67
C GLU A 10 -1.48 17.61 -7.17
N LYS A 11 -0.79 18.75 -7.06
CA LYS A 11 0.62 18.87 -7.43
C LYS A 11 1.52 18.04 -6.53
N LEU A 12 1.25 18.03 -5.22
CA LEU A 12 2.02 17.24 -4.25
C LEU A 12 1.92 15.74 -4.56
N LEU A 13 0.71 15.23 -4.79
CA LEU A 13 0.50 13.83 -5.15
C LEU A 13 1.20 13.45 -6.45
N LEU A 14 1.24 14.36 -7.43
CA LEU A 14 1.98 14.15 -8.67
C LEU A 14 3.49 14.06 -8.43
N VAL A 15 4.04 14.96 -7.62
CA VAL A 15 5.47 14.95 -7.26
C VAL A 15 5.81 13.66 -6.49
N LEU A 16 4.96 13.26 -5.55
CA LEU A 16 5.14 12.01 -4.80
C LEU A 16 5.10 10.79 -5.73
N PHE A 17 4.18 10.75 -6.70
CA PHE A 17 4.12 9.69 -7.68
C PHE A 17 5.40 9.61 -8.53
N LEU A 18 5.83 10.74 -9.08
CA LEU A 18 7.03 10.80 -9.92
C LEU A 18 8.29 10.42 -9.14
N SER A 19 8.47 10.98 -7.94
CA SER A 19 9.65 10.70 -7.11
C SER A 19 9.71 9.27 -6.59
N SER A 20 8.57 8.70 -6.18
CA SER A 20 8.52 7.31 -5.70
C SER A 20 8.73 6.31 -6.84
N SER A 21 8.10 6.55 -8.01
CA SER A 21 8.32 5.72 -9.20
C SER A 21 9.78 5.70 -9.62
N LEU A 22 10.41 6.89 -9.60
CA LEU A 22 11.81 7.08 -9.85
C LEU A 22 12.70 6.25 -8.93
N PHE A 23 12.43 6.33 -7.64
CA PHE A 23 13.21 5.64 -6.63
C PHE A 23 13.16 4.12 -6.80
N PHE A 24 11.99 3.55 -7.11
CA PHE A 24 11.84 2.11 -7.33
C PHE A 24 12.73 1.58 -8.46
N VAL A 25 12.75 2.28 -9.59
CA VAL A 25 13.57 1.81 -10.71
C VAL A 25 15.06 1.96 -10.43
N LEU A 26 15.43 3.02 -9.73
CA LEU A 26 16.80 3.20 -9.26
C LEU A 26 17.24 2.01 -8.41
N GLU A 27 16.43 1.62 -7.43
CA GLU A 27 16.76 0.52 -6.53
C GLU A 27 16.87 -0.83 -7.26
N ILE A 28 15.95 -1.12 -8.18
CA ILE A 28 16.00 -2.33 -9.00
C ILE A 28 17.32 -2.39 -9.79
N ALA A 29 17.70 -1.28 -10.44
CA ALA A 29 18.91 -1.24 -11.23
C ALA A 29 20.18 -1.38 -10.39
N LEU A 30 20.22 -0.76 -9.21
CA LEU A 30 21.35 -0.86 -8.29
C LEU A 30 21.56 -2.29 -7.78
N ARG A 31 20.48 -2.99 -7.46
CA ARG A 31 20.54 -4.38 -7.07
C ARG A 31 21.00 -5.30 -8.19
N ALA A 32 20.57 -5.02 -9.43
CA ALA A 32 20.95 -5.82 -10.58
C ALA A 32 22.45 -5.71 -10.92
N TYR A 33 23.11 -4.58 -10.56
CA TYR A 33 24.46 -4.27 -11.04
C TYR A 33 25.51 -4.04 -9.95
N SER A 34 25.18 -4.06 -8.66
CA SER A 34 26.15 -3.87 -7.53
C SER A 34 26.99 -2.58 -7.65
N TYR A 35 26.38 -1.48 -8.09
CA TYR A 35 27.13 -0.23 -8.30
C TYR A 35 27.31 0.61 -7.04
N GLU A 36 28.45 1.32 -6.96
CA GLU A 36 28.74 2.33 -5.95
C GLU A 36 27.87 3.61 -6.10
N LEU A 37 27.88 4.46 -5.07
CA LEU A 37 27.03 5.67 -4.90
C LEU A 37 26.98 6.58 -6.14
N ALA A 38 28.06 6.71 -6.91
CA ALA A 38 28.10 7.55 -8.11
C ALA A 38 27.23 6.99 -9.24
N GLY A 39 27.19 5.66 -9.41
CA GLY A 39 26.29 4.98 -10.34
C GLY A 39 24.81 5.21 -9.96
N MET A 40 24.51 5.25 -8.65
CA MET A 40 23.20 5.57 -8.13
C MET A 40 22.68 6.93 -8.59
N ILE A 41 23.51 7.96 -8.49
CA ILE A 41 23.14 9.35 -8.82
C ILE A 41 22.88 9.49 -10.32
N ILE A 42 23.75 8.93 -11.15
CA ILE A 42 23.62 9.00 -12.62
C ILE A 42 22.36 8.27 -13.09
N PHE A 43 22.13 7.07 -12.56
CA PHE A 43 20.94 6.29 -12.90
C PHE A 43 19.65 6.97 -12.45
N THR A 44 19.66 7.59 -11.26
CA THR A 44 18.55 8.41 -10.74
C THR A 44 18.20 9.53 -11.72
N ALA A 45 19.21 10.29 -12.18
CA ALA A 45 19.01 11.39 -13.11
C ALA A 45 18.45 10.94 -14.46
N MET A 46 18.97 9.84 -15.02
CA MET A 46 18.48 9.28 -16.29
C MET A 46 17.04 8.77 -16.18
N PHE A 47 16.70 8.18 -15.04
CA PHE A 47 15.34 7.67 -14.83
C PHE A 47 14.33 8.78 -14.54
N CYS A 48 14.71 9.86 -13.82
CA CYS A 48 13.90 11.08 -13.73
C CYS A 48 13.53 11.60 -15.12
N ALA A 49 14.50 11.69 -16.00
CA ALA A 49 14.27 12.13 -17.38
C ALA A 49 13.33 11.16 -18.14
N GLY A 50 13.53 9.85 -17.99
CA GLY A 50 12.67 8.82 -18.59
C GLY A 50 11.22 8.86 -18.08
N MET A 51 11.01 9.03 -16.78
CA MET A 51 9.66 9.12 -16.20
C MET A 51 8.95 10.42 -16.55
N VAL A 52 9.66 11.55 -16.60
CA VAL A 52 9.10 12.80 -17.11
C VAL A 52 8.69 12.64 -18.58
N ALA A 53 9.52 11.99 -19.40
CA ALA A 53 9.20 11.68 -20.80
C ALA A 53 7.99 10.74 -20.89
N LEU A 54 7.90 9.69 -20.06
CA LEU A 54 6.77 8.76 -20.03
C LEU A 54 5.47 9.45 -19.57
N ALA A 55 5.54 10.33 -18.57
CA ALA A 55 4.40 11.13 -18.14
C ALA A 55 3.92 12.10 -19.25
N PHE A 56 4.87 12.69 -20.01
CA PHE A 56 4.55 13.52 -21.17
C PHE A 56 3.92 12.71 -22.33
N VAL A 57 4.45 11.53 -22.61
CA VAL A 57 3.94 10.61 -23.64
C VAL A 57 2.57 10.07 -23.24
N SER A 58 2.37 9.68 -21.97
CA SER A 58 1.08 9.20 -21.46
C SER A 58 0.00 10.28 -21.43
N ALA A 59 0.37 11.54 -21.26
CA ALA A 59 -0.55 12.67 -21.37
C ALA A 59 -1.01 12.93 -22.82
N LYS A 60 -0.22 12.49 -23.82
CA LYS A 60 -0.52 12.64 -25.26
C LYS A 60 -1.22 11.43 -25.88
N LEU A 61 -1.05 10.23 -25.33
CA LEU A 61 -1.61 8.99 -25.87
C LEU A 61 -2.93 8.66 -25.20
N GLU A 62 -4.03 8.93 -25.87
CA GLU A 62 -5.36 8.56 -25.39
C GLU A 62 -5.55 7.02 -25.35
N LYS A 63 -6.00 6.48 -24.21
CA LYS A 63 -6.57 5.13 -23.96
C LYS A 63 -5.68 3.87 -24.11
N THR A 64 -4.59 3.86 -24.85
CA THR A 64 -3.75 2.66 -25.04
C THR A 64 -2.72 2.42 -23.94
N VAL A 65 -2.61 3.31 -22.97
CA VAL A 65 -1.60 3.28 -21.88
C VAL A 65 -2.00 2.40 -20.70
N SER A 66 -3.25 1.89 -20.66
CA SER A 66 -3.78 1.17 -19.50
C SER A 66 -3.09 -0.19 -19.23
N ILE A 67 -2.81 -0.98 -20.25
CA ILE A 67 -2.21 -2.32 -20.10
C ILE A 67 -0.74 -2.25 -19.73
N PRO A 68 0.13 -1.48 -20.43
CA PRO A 68 1.52 -1.32 -20.05
C PRO A 68 1.72 -0.73 -18.66
N VAL A 69 0.87 0.24 -18.26
CA VAL A 69 0.95 0.86 -16.93
C VAL A 69 0.53 -0.12 -15.83
N ALA A 70 -0.50 -0.93 -16.05
CA ALA A 70 -0.88 -1.98 -15.12
C ALA A 70 0.21 -3.06 -15.00
N ALA A 71 0.82 -3.47 -16.11
CA ALA A 71 1.93 -4.43 -16.13
C ALA A 71 3.18 -3.88 -15.41
N LEU A 72 3.52 -2.61 -15.64
CA LEU A 72 4.58 -1.91 -14.89
C LEU A 72 4.26 -1.84 -13.40
N LEU A 73 3.02 -1.58 -13.03
CA LEU A 73 2.58 -1.53 -11.66
C LEU A 73 2.76 -2.88 -10.95
N ILE A 74 2.32 -3.97 -11.58
CA ILE A 74 2.49 -5.34 -11.06
C ILE A 74 3.97 -5.67 -10.92
N PHE A 75 4.80 -5.30 -11.91
CA PHE A 75 6.24 -5.47 -11.88
C PHE A 75 6.87 -4.69 -10.72
N PHE A 76 6.45 -3.44 -10.47
CA PHE A 76 6.94 -2.64 -9.35
C PHE A 76 6.52 -3.17 -8.00
N LEU A 77 5.28 -3.65 -7.85
CA LEU A 77 4.82 -4.31 -6.62
C LEU A 77 5.64 -5.56 -6.33
N TYR A 78 5.93 -6.35 -7.35
CA TYR A 78 6.79 -7.54 -7.22
C TYR A 78 8.24 -7.15 -6.85
N ALA A 79 8.82 -6.20 -7.54
CA ALA A 79 10.18 -5.73 -7.28
C ALA A 79 10.33 -5.05 -5.90
N ALA A 80 9.33 -4.31 -5.47
CA ALA A 80 9.28 -3.69 -4.14
C ALA A 80 9.17 -4.73 -3.02
N SER A 81 8.60 -5.90 -3.29
CA SER A 81 8.50 -6.99 -2.31
C SER A 81 9.86 -7.59 -1.92
N VAL A 82 10.91 -7.33 -2.67
CA VAL A 82 12.25 -7.94 -2.48
C VAL A 82 13.17 -7.15 -1.52
N SER A 83 12.80 -5.91 -1.10
CA SER A 83 13.68 -5.03 -0.30
C SER A 83 13.01 -4.39 0.92
N MET A 84 13.52 -4.73 2.10
CA MET A 84 12.72 -4.68 3.33
C MET A 84 12.55 -3.33 4.05
N PHE A 85 13.48 -2.41 4.06
CA PHE A 85 13.36 -1.27 4.98
C PHE A 85 13.14 0.09 4.30
N PHE A 86 13.90 0.36 3.29
CA PHE A 86 13.82 1.66 2.61
C PHE A 86 12.65 1.72 1.62
N ASN A 87 12.29 0.56 1.05
CA ASN A 87 11.21 0.44 0.09
C ASN A 87 9.82 0.65 0.68
N SER A 88 9.61 0.37 1.96
CA SER A 88 8.29 0.53 2.59
C SER A 88 7.76 1.96 2.48
N ILE A 89 8.63 2.96 2.68
CA ILE A 89 8.23 4.37 2.55
C ILE A 89 7.92 4.71 1.10
N VAL A 90 8.84 4.35 0.20
CA VAL A 90 8.71 4.69 -1.22
C VAL A 90 7.53 3.95 -1.84
N LEU A 91 7.32 2.69 -1.48
CA LEU A 91 6.15 1.92 -1.88
C LEU A 91 4.86 2.60 -1.40
N SER A 92 4.79 3.02 -0.14
CA SER A 92 3.61 3.70 0.38
C SER A 92 3.34 5.01 -0.34
N LEU A 93 4.37 5.81 -0.64
CA LEU A 93 4.22 7.04 -1.41
C LEU A 93 3.72 6.77 -2.83
N PHE A 94 4.23 5.71 -3.46
CA PHE A 94 3.75 5.26 -4.77
C PHE A 94 2.29 4.81 -4.69
N LEU A 95 1.94 3.90 -3.78
CA LEU A 95 0.59 3.38 -3.62
C LEU A 95 -0.43 4.50 -3.32
N LEU A 96 -0.05 5.49 -2.52
CA LEU A 96 -0.89 6.66 -2.25
C LEU A 96 -1.10 7.52 -3.49
N SER A 97 -0.05 7.82 -4.21
CA SER A 97 -0.07 8.80 -5.31
C SER A 97 -0.56 8.23 -6.64
N PHE A 98 -0.33 6.95 -6.91
CA PHE A 98 -0.69 6.28 -8.17
C PHE A 98 -2.20 6.39 -8.51
N PRO A 99 -3.16 6.11 -7.60
CA PRO A 99 -4.58 6.22 -7.90
C PRO A 99 -4.97 7.63 -8.39
N PHE A 100 -4.43 8.66 -7.76
CA PHE A 100 -4.71 10.04 -8.13
C PHE A 100 -4.06 10.41 -9.47
N ALA A 101 -2.82 9.96 -9.72
CA ALA A 101 -2.15 10.16 -11.00
C ALA A 101 -2.90 9.47 -12.14
N TRP A 102 -3.32 8.23 -11.95
CA TRP A 102 -4.14 7.51 -12.93
C TRP A 102 -5.45 8.20 -13.22
N LEU A 103 -6.24 8.52 -12.19
CA LEU A 103 -7.52 9.19 -12.33
C LEU A 103 -7.35 10.56 -13.02
N ARG A 104 -6.29 11.29 -12.71
CA ARG A 104 -6.02 12.60 -13.29
C ARG A 104 -5.59 12.55 -14.75
N PHE A 105 -4.63 11.68 -15.09
CA PHE A 105 -3.99 11.67 -16.41
C PHE A 105 -4.65 10.72 -17.41
N VAL A 106 -5.12 9.58 -16.95
CA VAL A 106 -5.74 8.56 -17.81
C VAL A 106 -7.25 8.79 -17.90
N GLU A 107 -7.93 8.94 -16.76
CA GLU A 107 -9.39 9.07 -16.70
C GLU A 107 -9.88 10.53 -16.74
N LYS A 108 -8.96 11.51 -16.77
CA LYS A 108 -9.25 12.96 -16.86
C LYS A 108 -10.15 13.48 -15.74
N LYS A 109 -10.08 12.88 -14.55
CA LYS A 109 -10.86 13.28 -13.38
C LYS A 109 -10.25 14.46 -12.66
N THR A 110 -11.09 15.29 -12.06
CA THR A 110 -10.67 16.30 -11.09
C THR A 110 -10.30 15.65 -9.76
N PHE A 111 -9.61 16.38 -8.88
CA PHE A 111 -9.23 15.87 -7.55
C PHE A 111 -10.47 15.47 -6.71
N ASN A 112 -11.54 16.26 -6.75
CA ASN A 112 -12.77 15.96 -6.02
C ASN A 112 -13.49 14.73 -6.56
N GLU A 113 -13.56 14.56 -7.88
CA GLU A 113 -14.07 13.33 -8.50
C GLU A 113 -13.22 12.12 -8.14
N SER A 114 -11.89 12.29 -8.09
CA SER A 114 -10.98 11.24 -7.66
C SER A 114 -11.24 10.80 -6.23
N LEU A 115 -11.42 11.75 -5.29
CA LEU A 115 -11.78 11.44 -3.90
C LEU A 115 -13.12 10.68 -3.80
N GLN A 116 -14.11 11.07 -4.59
CA GLN A 116 -15.43 10.38 -4.63
C GLN A 116 -15.29 8.95 -5.18
N LEU A 117 -14.55 8.77 -6.28
CA LEU A 117 -14.31 7.45 -6.88
C LEU A 117 -13.53 6.52 -5.94
N LEU A 118 -12.61 7.08 -5.15
CA LEU A 118 -11.84 6.37 -4.12
C LEU A 118 -12.62 6.21 -2.80
N MET A 119 -13.91 6.58 -2.78
CA MET A 119 -14.80 6.52 -1.60
C MET A 119 -14.27 7.31 -0.40
N ALA A 120 -13.47 8.34 -0.64
CA ALA A 120 -12.91 9.23 0.39
C ALA A 120 -13.93 10.33 0.73
N THR A 121 -14.90 10.02 1.56
CA THR A 121 -15.95 10.96 1.98
C THR A 121 -15.88 11.23 3.48
N ARG A 122 -16.16 12.48 3.86
CA ARG A 122 -16.27 12.88 5.28
C ARG A 122 -17.62 12.52 5.90
N LYS A 123 -18.60 12.07 5.11
CA LYS A 123 -19.94 11.73 5.60
C LYS A 123 -19.83 10.55 6.56
N GLY A 124 -20.34 10.73 7.77
CA GLY A 124 -20.33 9.71 8.81
C GLY A 124 -18.91 9.30 9.27
N PHE A 125 -17.95 10.23 9.23
CA PHE A 125 -16.55 9.95 9.59
C PHE A 125 -16.40 9.21 10.92
N LEU A 126 -16.97 9.77 12.00
CA LEU A 126 -16.86 9.16 13.34
C LEU A 126 -17.50 7.77 13.42
N TRP A 127 -18.64 7.60 12.78
CA TRP A 127 -19.33 6.29 12.75
C TRP A 127 -18.52 5.25 11.99
N ASN A 128 -17.98 5.60 10.82
CA ASN A 128 -17.14 4.71 10.03
C ASN A 128 -15.82 4.39 10.73
N ALA A 129 -15.22 5.36 11.43
CA ALA A 129 -14.03 5.13 12.23
C ALA A 129 -14.32 4.17 13.39
N LEU A 130 -15.40 4.40 14.15
CA LEU A 130 -15.81 3.51 15.24
C LEU A 130 -16.13 2.10 14.73
N LEU A 131 -16.83 1.99 13.60
CA LEU A 131 -17.14 0.70 12.99
C LEU A 131 -15.89 -0.07 12.60
N GLY A 132 -14.92 0.59 11.94
CA GLY A 132 -13.63 -0.01 11.58
C GLY A 132 -12.88 -0.51 12.82
N PHE A 133 -12.77 0.31 13.85
CA PHE A 133 -12.16 -0.05 15.13
C PHE A 133 -12.83 -1.28 15.78
N CYS A 134 -14.15 -1.24 15.94
CA CYS A 134 -14.90 -2.33 16.59
C CYS A 134 -14.83 -3.63 15.78
N LEU A 135 -14.96 -3.57 14.44
CA LEU A 135 -14.87 -4.78 13.62
C LEU A 135 -13.48 -5.41 13.67
N THR A 136 -12.42 -4.61 13.79
CA THR A 136 -11.09 -5.15 13.99
C THR A 136 -11.00 -5.96 15.26
N LEU A 137 -11.47 -5.43 16.38
CA LEU A 137 -11.39 -6.11 17.68
C LEU A 137 -12.27 -7.37 17.76
N PHE A 138 -13.51 -7.26 17.30
CA PHE A 138 -14.51 -8.30 17.56
C PHE A 138 -14.70 -9.29 16.40
N LEU A 139 -14.14 -9.02 15.22
CA LEU A 139 -14.27 -9.89 14.06
C LEU A 139 -12.91 -10.25 13.43
N PHE A 140 -12.06 -9.26 13.12
CA PHE A 140 -10.83 -9.55 12.39
C PHE A 140 -9.84 -10.33 13.25
N TYR A 141 -9.60 -9.90 14.49
CA TYR A 141 -8.69 -10.63 15.39
C TYR A 141 -9.14 -12.06 15.70
N PRO A 142 -10.41 -12.36 16.01
CA PRO A 142 -10.88 -13.74 16.15
C PRO A 142 -10.67 -14.59 14.89
N ILE A 143 -10.92 -14.04 13.68
CA ILE A 143 -10.68 -14.75 12.42
C ILE A 143 -9.18 -15.03 12.22
N MET A 144 -8.33 -14.02 12.43
CA MET A 144 -6.88 -14.17 12.31
C MET A 144 -6.30 -15.14 13.34
N PHE A 145 -6.82 -15.12 14.57
CA PHE A 145 -6.44 -16.09 15.59
C PHE A 145 -6.77 -17.53 15.15
N LEU A 146 -7.98 -17.75 14.62
CA LEU A 146 -8.40 -19.05 14.11
C LEU A 146 -7.49 -19.48 12.93
N GLU A 147 -7.17 -18.55 12.03
CA GLU A 147 -6.25 -18.81 10.91
C GLU A 147 -4.88 -19.26 11.41
N VAL A 148 -4.28 -18.56 12.37
CA VAL A 148 -2.99 -18.94 12.96
C VAL A 148 -3.04 -20.33 13.58
N VAL A 149 -4.14 -20.68 14.27
CA VAL A 149 -4.34 -22.02 14.84
C VAL A 149 -4.37 -23.08 13.72
N ILE A 150 -5.15 -22.83 12.66
CA ILE A 150 -5.25 -23.75 11.51
C ILE A 150 -3.87 -23.91 10.84
N LEU A 151 -3.15 -22.82 10.58
CA LEU A 151 -1.83 -22.87 9.95
C LEU A 151 -0.85 -23.70 10.78
N LYS A 152 -0.85 -23.55 12.10
CA LYS A 152 -0.03 -24.38 13.00
C LYS A 152 -0.40 -25.86 12.93
N LEU A 153 -1.70 -26.18 12.86
CA LEU A 153 -2.16 -27.58 12.77
C LEU A 153 -1.73 -28.25 11.46
N VAL A 154 -1.62 -27.49 10.36
CA VAL A 154 -1.12 -27.99 9.06
C VAL A 154 0.39 -27.86 8.90
N GLY A 155 1.12 -27.47 9.96
CA GLY A 155 2.59 -27.42 9.97
C GLY A 155 3.21 -26.14 9.39
N ILE A 156 2.43 -25.08 9.15
CA ILE A 156 2.94 -23.78 8.73
C ILE A 156 3.25 -22.96 9.98
N THR A 157 4.55 -22.77 10.27
CA THR A 157 5.02 -22.12 11.53
C THR A 157 5.88 -20.90 11.30
N ASP A 158 5.96 -20.39 10.07
CA ASP A 158 6.85 -19.30 9.66
C ASP A 158 6.38 -17.89 10.09
N VAL A 159 5.32 -17.79 10.90
CA VAL A 159 4.85 -16.54 11.55
C VAL A 159 5.96 -15.89 12.39
N SER A 160 6.87 -16.68 12.97
CA SER A 160 8.00 -16.18 13.76
C SER A 160 8.95 -15.28 12.97
N ASN A 161 9.11 -15.53 11.66
CA ASN A 161 9.97 -14.74 10.78
C ASN A 161 9.53 -13.27 10.73
N VAL A 162 8.21 -13.06 10.61
CA VAL A 162 7.63 -11.70 10.58
C VAL A 162 7.86 -10.97 11.90
N SER A 163 7.63 -11.65 13.02
CA SER A 163 7.84 -11.07 14.35
C SER A 163 9.29 -10.66 14.56
N GLU A 164 10.25 -11.45 14.08
CA GLU A 164 11.69 -11.13 14.18
C GLU A 164 12.06 -9.90 13.36
N ILE A 165 11.52 -9.78 12.15
CA ILE A 165 11.73 -8.63 11.27
C ILE A 165 11.18 -7.35 11.91
N ILE A 166 9.96 -7.40 12.45
CA ILE A 166 9.32 -6.25 13.09
C ILE A 166 10.11 -5.82 14.34
N ARG A 167 10.59 -6.76 15.14
CA ARG A 167 11.42 -6.45 16.33
C ARG A 167 12.75 -5.76 15.99
N LYS A 168 13.35 -6.11 14.85
CA LYS A 168 14.61 -5.50 14.37
C LYS A 168 14.39 -4.16 13.67
N ALA A 169 13.15 -3.84 13.31
CA ALA A 169 12.82 -2.60 12.63
C ALA A 169 13.01 -1.39 13.57
N PRO A 170 13.55 -0.26 13.08
CA PRO A 170 13.62 0.96 13.87
C PRO A 170 12.20 1.45 14.22
N LEU A 171 12.05 2.06 15.41
CA LEU A 171 10.75 2.49 15.93
C LEU A 171 9.96 3.38 14.96
N TRP A 172 10.63 4.28 14.25
CA TRP A 172 9.96 5.15 13.27
C TRP A 172 9.31 4.36 12.12
N LEU A 173 9.92 3.21 11.73
CA LEU A 173 9.34 2.35 10.70
C LEU A 173 8.12 1.59 11.23
N ALA A 174 8.16 1.14 12.48
CA ALA A 174 7.01 0.56 13.15
C ALA A 174 5.85 1.56 13.23
N VAL A 175 6.13 2.82 13.62
CA VAL A 175 5.11 3.89 13.61
C VAL A 175 4.56 4.14 12.21
N PHE A 176 5.44 4.20 11.21
CA PHE A 176 5.04 4.38 9.81
C PHE A 176 4.12 3.25 9.32
N SER A 177 4.42 1.99 9.68
CA SER A 177 3.69 0.81 9.21
C SER A 177 2.26 0.70 9.77
N PHE A 178 1.96 1.33 10.90
CA PHE A 178 0.56 1.38 11.39
C PHE A 178 -0.12 2.75 11.19
N THR A 179 0.58 3.76 10.64
CA THR A 179 -0.02 5.08 10.39
C THR A 179 -0.17 5.38 8.91
N VAL A 180 0.95 5.57 8.21
CA VAL A 180 0.99 6.05 6.82
C VAL A 180 0.78 4.91 5.82
N ALA A 181 1.42 3.76 6.04
CA ALA A 181 1.33 2.64 5.12
C ALA A 181 -0.12 2.15 4.92
N PRO A 182 -0.94 1.93 5.97
CA PRO A 182 -2.33 1.53 5.80
C PRO A 182 -3.16 2.54 4.99
N VAL A 183 -2.92 3.83 5.18
CA VAL A 183 -3.62 4.86 4.38
C VAL A 183 -3.31 4.69 2.90
N ALA A 184 -2.04 4.57 2.55
CA ALA A 184 -1.58 4.41 1.17
C ALA A 184 -2.12 3.12 0.54
N GLU A 185 -2.05 2.03 1.27
CA GLU A 185 -2.51 0.71 0.84
C GLU A 185 -4.02 0.67 0.63
N GLU A 186 -4.82 1.25 1.53
CA GLU A 186 -6.27 1.25 1.36
C GLU A 186 -6.72 2.12 0.19
N PHE A 187 -6.10 3.27 -0.04
CA PHE A 187 -6.38 4.06 -1.24
C PHE A 187 -6.09 3.27 -2.53
N PHE A 188 -5.01 2.51 -2.56
CA PHE A 188 -4.62 1.72 -3.72
C PHE A 188 -5.45 0.43 -3.87
N PHE A 189 -5.39 -0.46 -2.88
CA PHE A 189 -6.01 -1.79 -3.01
C PHE A 189 -7.52 -1.74 -2.94
N ARG A 190 -8.11 -0.92 -2.04
CA ARG A 190 -9.56 -0.87 -1.82
C ARG A 190 -10.22 0.25 -2.62
N GLY A 191 -9.66 1.46 -2.57
CA GLY A 191 -10.22 2.59 -3.30
C GLY A 191 -10.07 2.45 -4.81
N PHE A 192 -8.90 2.02 -5.29
CA PHE A 192 -8.58 2.01 -6.71
C PHE A 192 -8.70 0.63 -7.37
N LEU A 193 -8.03 -0.40 -6.84
CA LEU A 193 -8.00 -1.72 -7.48
C LEU A 193 -9.31 -2.50 -7.31
N LEU A 194 -9.83 -2.61 -6.08
CA LEU A 194 -11.01 -3.43 -5.80
C LEU A 194 -12.20 -3.15 -6.74
N PRO A 195 -12.58 -1.88 -7.04
CA PRO A 195 -13.66 -1.61 -7.98
C PRO A 195 -13.36 -2.04 -9.43
N ARG A 196 -12.08 -2.23 -9.79
CA ARG A 196 -11.63 -2.55 -11.15
C ARG A 196 -11.41 -4.02 -11.41
N ILE A 197 -10.88 -4.74 -10.44
CA ILE A 197 -10.47 -6.15 -10.60
C ILE A 197 -11.21 -7.12 -9.66
N GLY A 198 -12.08 -6.59 -8.80
CA GLY A 198 -12.85 -7.39 -7.84
C GLY A 198 -12.10 -7.67 -6.53
N ILE A 199 -12.85 -8.16 -5.54
CA ILE A 199 -12.37 -8.32 -4.17
C ILE A 199 -11.27 -9.38 -4.06
N VAL A 200 -11.44 -10.53 -4.71
CA VAL A 200 -10.49 -11.65 -4.61
C VAL A 200 -9.15 -11.28 -5.24
N ALA A 201 -9.16 -10.74 -6.46
CA ALA A 201 -7.93 -10.35 -7.15
C ALA A 201 -7.18 -9.23 -6.40
N SER A 202 -7.91 -8.25 -5.86
CA SER A 202 -7.33 -7.20 -5.03
C SER A 202 -6.71 -7.76 -3.74
N ALA A 203 -7.35 -8.74 -3.09
CA ALA A 203 -6.83 -9.38 -1.88
C ALA A 203 -5.60 -10.26 -2.18
N VAL A 204 -5.58 -10.97 -3.31
CA VAL A 204 -4.40 -11.75 -3.76
C VAL A 204 -3.22 -10.82 -3.99
N LEU A 205 -3.41 -9.69 -4.69
CA LEU A 205 -2.33 -8.72 -4.91
C LEU A 205 -1.85 -8.10 -3.60
N PHE A 206 -2.75 -7.87 -2.65
CA PHE A 206 -2.39 -7.40 -1.32
C PHE A 206 -1.55 -8.42 -0.56
N GLY A 207 -1.92 -9.70 -0.59
CA GLY A 207 -1.12 -10.80 -0.02
C GLY A 207 0.26 -10.91 -0.68
N LEU A 208 0.32 -10.83 -2.02
CA LEU A 208 1.59 -10.87 -2.76
C LEU A 208 2.51 -9.69 -2.41
N ALA A 209 1.96 -8.49 -2.16
CA ALA A 209 2.75 -7.35 -1.70
C ALA A 209 3.41 -7.60 -0.33
N HIS A 210 2.86 -8.50 0.49
CA HIS A 210 3.41 -8.90 1.78
C HIS A 210 4.36 -10.10 1.70
N TYR A 211 4.53 -10.72 0.53
CA TYR A 211 5.45 -11.86 0.35
C TYR A 211 6.95 -11.50 0.58
N ALA A 212 7.27 -10.20 0.66
CA ALA A 212 8.61 -9.71 1.03
C ALA A 212 9.12 -10.26 2.38
N TYR A 213 8.20 -10.65 3.27
CA TYR A 213 8.54 -11.30 4.55
C TYR A 213 8.97 -12.76 4.39
N SER A 214 8.93 -13.33 3.17
CA SER A 214 9.27 -14.73 2.89
C SER A 214 8.52 -15.71 3.80
N SER A 215 7.26 -15.40 4.09
CA SER A 215 6.37 -16.17 4.97
C SER A 215 5.07 -16.51 4.26
N VAL A 216 4.73 -17.79 4.23
CA VAL A 216 3.44 -18.27 3.70
C VAL A 216 2.30 -17.84 4.62
N ALA A 217 2.53 -17.87 5.93
CA ALA A 217 1.55 -17.42 6.92
C ALA A 217 1.23 -15.93 6.73
N GLU A 218 2.24 -15.09 6.48
CA GLU A 218 2.02 -13.66 6.23
C GLU A 218 1.25 -13.41 4.93
N PHE A 219 1.59 -14.13 3.85
CA PHE A 219 0.82 -14.05 2.60
C PHE A 219 -0.66 -14.39 2.83
N LEU A 220 -0.95 -15.49 3.51
CA LEU A 220 -2.32 -15.93 3.79
C LEU A 220 -3.04 -14.96 4.72
N GLY A 221 -2.38 -14.52 5.79
CA GLY A 221 -2.92 -13.52 6.71
C GLY A 221 -3.24 -12.19 6.03
N ALA A 222 -2.32 -11.68 5.21
CA ALA A 222 -2.56 -10.47 4.43
C ALA A 222 -3.69 -10.67 3.40
N PHE A 223 -3.77 -11.84 2.75
CA PHE A 223 -4.89 -12.16 1.86
C PHE A 223 -6.22 -12.16 2.62
N THR A 224 -6.30 -12.80 3.78
CA THR A 224 -7.51 -12.85 4.63
C THR A 224 -7.93 -11.46 5.09
N ILE A 225 -7.00 -10.67 5.63
CA ILE A 225 -7.26 -9.26 5.97
C ILE A 225 -7.67 -8.49 4.72
N GLY A 226 -7.05 -8.77 3.59
CA GLY A 226 -7.41 -8.21 2.29
C GLY A 226 -8.88 -8.39 1.92
N LEU A 227 -9.40 -9.60 2.12
CA LEU A 227 -10.82 -9.92 1.91
C LEU A 227 -11.72 -9.20 2.91
N LEU A 228 -11.37 -9.23 4.21
CA LEU A 228 -12.16 -8.60 5.28
C LEU A 228 -12.30 -7.09 5.07
N LEU A 229 -11.20 -6.40 4.79
CA LEU A 229 -11.20 -4.96 4.47
C LEU A 229 -11.96 -4.67 3.17
N GLY A 230 -11.84 -5.54 2.17
CA GLY A 230 -12.61 -5.42 0.93
C GLY A 230 -14.11 -5.54 1.16
N ILE A 231 -14.57 -6.52 1.96
CA ILE A 231 -15.97 -6.68 2.35
C ILE A 231 -16.45 -5.43 3.11
N LEU A 232 -15.64 -4.95 4.04
CA LEU A 232 -15.96 -3.75 4.82
C LEU A 232 -16.17 -2.53 3.92
N LEU A 233 -15.27 -2.28 2.95
CA LEU A 233 -15.45 -1.18 1.99
C LEU A 233 -16.71 -1.34 1.14
N LEU A 234 -16.99 -2.54 0.63
CA LEU A 234 -18.18 -2.78 -0.19
C LEU A 234 -19.48 -2.52 0.59
N ARG A 235 -19.47 -2.75 1.91
CA ARG A 235 -20.64 -2.52 2.80
C ARG A 235 -20.80 -1.06 3.20
N THR A 236 -19.69 -0.39 3.54
CA THR A 236 -19.70 0.99 4.08
C THR A 236 -19.67 2.05 2.99
N ARG A 237 -19.08 1.74 1.83
CA ARG A 237 -18.78 2.70 0.77
C ARG A 237 -18.02 3.94 1.27
N ASN A 238 -17.21 3.73 2.30
CA ASN A 238 -16.39 4.77 2.93
C ASN A 238 -15.02 4.24 3.30
N ILE A 239 -13.98 4.82 2.70
CA ILE A 239 -12.60 4.36 2.90
C ILE A 239 -12.10 4.56 4.34
N VAL A 240 -12.72 5.48 5.10
CA VAL A 240 -12.34 5.73 6.50
C VAL A 240 -12.50 4.47 7.37
N SER A 241 -13.56 3.69 7.13
CA SER A 241 -13.80 2.46 7.91
C SER A 241 -12.68 1.44 7.71
N VAL A 242 -12.18 1.28 6.49
CA VAL A 242 -11.11 0.31 6.18
C VAL A 242 -9.74 0.83 6.63
N ILE A 243 -9.47 2.12 6.46
CA ILE A 243 -8.22 2.74 6.95
C ILE A 243 -8.12 2.57 8.46
N VAL A 244 -9.16 2.91 9.22
CA VAL A 244 -9.15 2.78 10.68
C VAL A 244 -9.06 1.32 11.10
N ALA A 245 -9.77 0.40 10.43
CA ALA A 245 -9.65 -1.03 10.70
C ALA A 245 -8.21 -1.52 10.50
N HIS A 246 -7.57 -1.14 9.42
CA HIS A 246 -6.20 -1.55 9.10
C HIS A 246 -5.17 -0.93 10.07
N ILE A 247 -5.28 0.37 10.36
CA ILE A 247 -4.45 1.05 11.38
C ILE A 247 -4.57 0.32 12.72
N THR A 248 -5.79 0.03 13.16
CA THR A 248 -6.05 -0.65 14.44
C THR A 248 -5.43 -2.04 14.44
N PHE A 249 -5.59 -2.79 13.35
CA PHE A 249 -5.00 -4.13 13.20
C PHE A 249 -3.48 -4.08 13.31
N ASN A 250 -2.82 -3.24 12.52
CA ASN A 250 -1.35 -3.13 12.54
C ASN A 250 -0.83 -2.64 13.88
N LEU A 251 -1.46 -1.62 14.49
CA LEU A 251 -1.06 -1.10 15.78
C LEU A 251 -1.09 -2.18 16.87
N ILE A 252 -2.20 -2.91 16.99
CA ILE A 252 -2.35 -3.94 18.02
C ILE A 252 -1.39 -5.12 17.73
N SER A 253 -1.24 -5.54 16.48
CA SER A 253 -0.30 -6.59 16.09
C SER A 253 1.14 -6.24 16.47
N ILE A 254 1.57 -5.01 16.20
CA ILE A 254 2.88 -4.51 16.60
C ILE A 254 3.03 -4.48 18.12
N LEU A 255 2.01 -3.99 18.83
CA LEU A 255 2.03 -3.98 20.31
C LEU A 255 2.15 -5.39 20.88
N ILE A 256 1.42 -6.37 20.33
CA ILE A 256 1.53 -7.78 20.75
C ILE A 256 2.94 -8.30 20.52
N ILE A 257 3.57 -8.00 19.38
CA ILE A 257 4.93 -8.45 19.07
C ILE A 257 5.95 -7.83 20.03
N TYR A 258 5.84 -6.53 20.32
CA TYR A 258 6.76 -5.85 21.25
C TYR A 258 6.53 -6.26 22.70
N LEU A 259 5.27 -6.33 23.18
CA LEU A 259 4.94 -6.71 24.55
C LEU A 259 5.21 -8.21 24.80
N GLY A 260 4.94 -9.08 23.83
CA GLY A 260 5.23 -10.50 23.94
C GLY A 260 6.71 -10.82 24.17
N SER A 261 7.62 -9.93 23.79
CA SER A 261 9.05 -10.05 24.09
C SER A 261 9.44 -9.74 25.54
N TRP A 262 8.55 -9.12 26.32
CA TRP A 262 8.78 -8.79 27.75
C TRP A 262 8.37 -9.93 28.69
N PHE A 263 7.56 -10.87 28.20
CA PHE A 263 7.02 -11.98 28.99
C PHE A 263 7.56 -13.37 28.58
N GLY A 264 8.49 -13.43 27.63
CA GLY A 264 9.18 -14.64 27.17
C GLY A 264 10.67 -14.50 27.17
#